data_04bfe98fa6717ff083a806c1bb73b69a
#
_entry.id   04bfe98fa6717ff083a806c1bb73b69a
#
_cell.length_a   1.000
_cell.length_b   1.000
_cell.length_c   1.000
_cell.angle_alpha   90.00
_cell.angle_beta   90.00
_cell.angle_gamma   90.00
#
_symmetry.space_group_name_H-M   'P 1'
#
loop_
_entity.id
_entity.type
_entity.pdbx_description
1 polymer ?
#
loop_
_entity_poly.entity_id
_entity_poly.type
_entity_poly.pdbx_seq_one_letter_code
_entity_poly.pdbx_strand_id
1 'polypeptide(L)'
;PTAMVKPTVAPTIKPSETPLPTETAAPTVKPTTKPTVKPTTVPTATPVATMKTTQLSFAKKSVYIGESITALKAEWGEPERIDPLPQKSLYGYIYNGNSQTEPYLIVGVKGEKVVSYFTIAKNFTAYDAVISADDNETIQQTKLIQQGASAQSMIDAGWTEPGTYEFDALDSSKSEARVGTEAYYKLTDNAYIYAFSDYFDGGDKSIYGMYAFSGECTKYSMMYRTYMTFTDEILRAAEQEVYEMTNAYRNYMGKALFKLEDRTTTAARKHSEDMANNNYFQHNSLDGSKFSARLTAEGISWSGAGENICAGAGDAINMVIGW
;
A
#
# COMPACT_ATOMS: atom_id res chain seq x y z
N PRO A 1 -30.66 1.39 -44.51
CA PRO A 1 -31.84 1.64 -43.71
C PRO A 1 -32.34 0.30 -43.19
N THR A 2 -32.08 -0.01 -41.97
CA THR A 2 -32.57 -1.24 -41.30
C THR A 2 -33.34 -0.85 -40.06
N ALA A 3 -34.60 -1.26 -40.03
CA ALA A 3 -35.62 -0.89 -39.08
C ALA A 3 -35.35 -1.40 -37.67
N MET A 4 -35.63 -0.56 -36.67
CA MET A 4 -35.70 -0.86 -35.26
C MET A 4 -36.95 -1.69 -34.95
N VAL A 5 -36.76 -2.82 -34.22
CA VAL A 5 -37.83 -3.62 -33.66
C VAL A 5 -38.07 -3.22 -32.19
N LYS A 6 -39.32 -2.90 -31.89
CA LYS A 6 -39.82 -2.48 -30.58
C LYS A 6 -40.14 -3.71 -29.71
N PRO A 7 -39.81 -3.78 -28.42
CA PRO A 7 -40.19 -4.92 -27.58
C PRO A 7 -41.64 -4.82 -27.12
N THR A 8 -42.31 -5.97 -27.16
CA THR A 8 -43.70 -6.21 -26.74
C THR A 8 -43.75 -6.47 -25.24
N VAL A 9 -44.71 -5.82 -24.58
CA VAL A 9 -45.00 -5.92 -23.13
C VAL A 9 -45.85 -7.19 -22.88
N ALA A 10 -45.46 -8.02 -21.93
CA ALA A 10 -46.26 -9.17 -21.47
C ALA A 10 -47.28 -8.78 -20.38
N PRO A 11 -48.44 -9.44 -20.26
CA PRO A 11 -49.53 -9.03 -19.36
C PRO A 11 -49.32 -9.51 -17.93
N THR A 12 -49.71 -8.64 -17.00
CA THR A 12 -49.73 -8.83 -15.54
C THR A 12 -50.89 -9.71 -15.12
N ILE A 13 -50.62 -10.78 -14.35
CA ILE A 13 -51.65 -11.66 -13.75
C ILE A 13 -51.88 -11.19 -12.30
N LYS A 14 -53.16 -10.95 -11.95
CA LYS A 14 -53.65 -10.57 -10.63
C LYS A 14 -53.87 -11.80 -9.76
N PRO A 15 -53.48 -11.84 -8.47
CA PRO A 15 -53.76 -12.96 -7.59
C PRO A 15 -55.21 -12.98 -7.10
N SER A 16 -55.76 -14.19 -7.04
CA SER A 16 -57.11 -14.50 -6.52
C SER A 16 -57.07 -14.66 -5.00
N GLU A 17 -58.05 -14.11 -4.32
CA GLU A 17 -58.24 -14.23 -2.86
C GLU A 17 -58.90 -15.54 -2.47
N THR A 18 -58.39 -16.23 -1.44
CA THR A 18 -58.94 -17.45 -0.85
C THR A 18 -59.63 -17.08 0.50
N PRO A 19 -60.83 -17.59 0.81
CA PRO A 19 -61.57 -17.17 2.00
C PRO A 19 -61.11 -17.90 3.28
N LEU A 20 -61.25 -17.16 4.40
CA LEU A 20 -60.96 -17.50 5.78
C LEU A 20 -61.88 -18.58 6.35
N PRO A 21 -61.38 -19.56 7.12
CA PRO A 21 -62.24 -20.54 7.81
C PRO A 21 -62.71 -20.02 9.18
N THR A 22 -63.94 -20.38 9.49
CA THR A 22 -64.70 -20.03 10.69
C THR A 22 -64.25 -20.77 11.95
N GLU A 23 -64.18 -20.08 13.05
CA GLU A 23 -63.76 -20.51 14.38
C GLU A 23 -64.82 -21.38 15.06
N THR A 24 -64.40 -22.54 15.60
CA THR A 24 -65.22 -23.39 16.45
C THR A 24 -64.60 -23.43 17.85
N ALA A 25 -65.41 -23.05 18.88
CA ALA A 25 -64.98 -22.96 20.27
C ALA A 25 -64.82 -24.38 20.89
N ALA A 26 -63.77 -24.59 21.69
CA ALA A 26 -63.51 -25.81 22.46
C ALA A 26 -63.43 -25.47 23.99
N PRO A 27 -63.69 -26.44 24.86
CA PRO A 27 -64.05 -26.24 26.26
C PRO A 27 -62.82 -25.98 27.17
N THR A 28 -63.10 -25.19 28.20
CA THR A 28 -62.17 -24.73 29.26
C THR A 28 -61.78 -25.88 30.19
N VAL A 29 -60.50 -26.19 30.30
CA VAL A 29 -59.92 -26.95 31.41
C VAL A 29 -58.88 -26.11 32.12
N LYS A 30 -59.03 -25.90 33.41
CA LYS A 30 -58.18 -25.09 34.27
C LYS A 30 -56.93 -25.92 34.69
N PRO A 31 -55.72 -25.53 34.33
CA PRO A 31 -54.54 -26.21 34.84
C PRO A 31 -54.00 -25.53 36.09
N THR A 32 -53.61 -26.37 37.06
CA THR A 32 -52.90 -26.05 38.28
C THR A 32 -51.48 -25.58 37.99
N THR A 33 -51.11 -24.39 38.42
CA THR A 33 -49.78 -23.81 38.18
C THR A 33 -48.73 -24.39 39.11
N LYS A 34 -47.76 -25.13 38.50
CA LYS A 34 -46.45 -25.43 39.12
C LYS A 34 -45.52 -24.23 38.84
N PRO A 35 -44.68 -23.77 39.79
CA PRO A 35 -43.78 -22.66 39.53
C PRO A 35 -42.76 -23.04 38.47
N THR A 36 -42.82 -22.41 37.28
CA THR A 36 -41.82 -22.52 36.26
C THR A 36 -40.70 -21.55 36.57
N VAL A 37 -39.52 -22.04 36.86
CA VAL A 37 -38.29 -21.26 36.91
C VAL A 37 -38.06 -20.69 35.52
N LYS A 38 -38.09 -19.36 35.40
CA LYS A 38 -37.80 -18.64 34.19
C LYS A 38 -36.37 -18.91 33.82
N PRO A 39 -36.05 -19.38 32.61
CA PRO A 39 -34.66 -19.51 32.18
C PRO A 39 -34.01 -18.12 32.19
N THR A 40 -32.96 -17.96 32.97
CA THR A 40 -32.09 -16.79 32.88
C THR A 40 -31.43 -16.84 31.51
N THR A 41 -31.85 -15.97 30.61
CA THR A 41 -31.16 -15.80 29.33
C THR A 41 -29.78 -15.28 29.64
N VAL A 42 -28.77 -16.13 29.39
CA VAL A 42 -27.37 -15.68 29.32
C VAL A 42 -27.34 -14.63 28.20
N PRO A 43 -26.82 -13.43 28.45
CA PRO A 43 -26.68 -12.43 27.38
C PRO A 43 -25.80 -13.05 26.28
N THR A 44 -26.37 -13.28 25.13
CA THR A 44 -25.59 -13.62 23.95
C THR A 44 -24.75 -12.36 23.63
N ALA A 45 -23.44 -12.46 23.80
CA ALA A 45 -22.54 -11.37 23.43
C ALA A 45 -22.85 -10.97 21.97
N THR A 46 -23.12 -9.70 21.76
CA THR A 46 -23.26 -9.16 20.40
C THR A 46 -21.96 -9.44 19.65
N PRO A 47 -22.01 -10.03 18.46
CA PRO A 47 -20.78 -10.26 17.70
C PRO A 47 -20.04 -8.93 17.49
N VAL A 48 -18.78 -8.86 17.90
CA VAL A 48 -17.92 -7.72 17.64
C VAL A 48 -17.73 -7.62 16.13
N ALA A 49 -17.98 -6.45 15.58
CA ALA A 49 -17.70 -6.18 14.17
C ALA A 49 -16.18 -6.32 13.95
N THR A 50 -15.79 -7.05 12.93
CA THR A 50 -14.38 -7.32 12.64
C THR A 50 -14.02 -6.95 11.21
N MET A 51 -12.77 -6.58 11.01
CA MET A 51 -12.21 -6.28 9.71
C MET A 51 -10.97 -7.15 9.45
N LYS A 52 -10.97 -7.85 8.33
CA LYS A 52 -9.75 -8.50 7.84
C LYS A 52 -8.87 -7.45 7.16
N THR A 53 -7.58 -7.49 7.47
CA THR A 53 -6.63 -6.50 6.95
C THR A 53 -5.21 -7.03 6.88
N THR A 54 -4.37 -6.33 6.12
CA THR A 54 -2.92 -6.51 6.15
C THR A 54 -2.32 -5.50 7.11
N GLN A 55 -1.56 -5.99 8.08
CA GLN A 55 -0.93 -5.20 9.14
C GLN A 55 0.59 -5.32 9.07
N LEU A 56 1.27 -4.18 9.17
CA LEU A 56 2.71 -4.09 9.35
C LEU A 56 2.99 -3.75 10.81
N SER A 57 3.85 -4.52 11.47
CA SER A 57 4.19 -4.34 12.87
C SER A 57 5.69 -4.18 13.07
N PHE A 58 6.03 -3.32 13.98
CA PHE A 58 7.35 -3.13 14.59
C PHE A 58 7.24 -3.47 16.08
N ALA A 59 8.34 -3.49 16.80
CA ALA A 59 8.36 -3.96 18.19
C ALA A 59 7.27 -3.37 19.11
N LYS A 60 6.83 -2.14 18.87
CA LYS A 60 5.87 -1.41 19.72
C LYS A 60 4.78 -0.67 18.94
N LYS A 61 4.85 -0.65 17.64
CA LYS A 61 3.94 0.12 16.77
C LYS A 61 3.48 -0.74 15.60
N SER A 62 2.29 -0.48 15.13
CA SER A 62 1.74 -1.12 13.94
C SER A 62 1.00 -0.12 13.05
N VAL A 63 0.74 -0.51 11.82
CA VAL A 63 -0.15 0.18 10.89
C VAL A 63 -0.86 -0.86 10.04
N TYR A 64 -2.12 -0.62 9.70
CA TYR A 64 -2.89 -1.56 8.88
C TYR A 64 -3.75 -0.85 7.82
N ILE A 65 -4.02 -1.55 6.74
CA ILE A 65 -4.89 -1.05 5.67
C ILE A 65 -6.31 -0.89 6.19
N GLY A 66 -6.89 0.30 6.01
CA GLY A 66 -8.22 0.66 6.48
C GLY A 66 -8.25 1.35 7.84
N GLU A 67 -7.10 1.48 8.50
CA GLU A 67 -6.96 2.23 9.74
C GLU A 67 -7.36 3.69 9.57
N SER A 68 -8.00 4.28 10.60
CA SER A 68 -8.29 5.71 10.59
C SER A 68 -7.03 6.53 10.87
N ILE A 69 -6.94 7.74 10.29
CA ILE A 69 -5.82 8.65 10.58
C ILE A 69 -5.76 9.04 12.06
N THR A 70 -6.87 9.03 12.77
CA THR A 70 -6.92 9.30 14.21
C THR A 70 -6.20 8.19 14.99
N ALA A 71 -6.46 6.92 14.66
CA ALA A 71 -5.79 5.76 15.27
C ALA A 71 -4.30 5.74 14.91
N LEU A 72 -3.97 5.95 13.62
CA LEU A 72 -2.59 6.06 13.16
C LEU A 72 -1.80 7.10 13.96
N LYS A 73 -2.34 8.31 14.11
CA LYS A 73 -1.67 9.39 14.86
C LYS A 73 -1.61 9.12 16.36
N ALA A 74 -2.59 8.43 16.92
CA ALA A 74 -2.55 8.03 18.33
C ALA A 74 -1.38 7.07 18.62
N GLU A 75 -1.04 6.19 17.68
CA GLU A 75 0.04 5.20 17.83
C GLU A 75 1.41 5.74 17.37
N TRP A 76 1.44 6.45 16.24
CA TRP A 76 2.69 6.92 15.63
C TRP A 76 3.08 8.35 15.98
N GLY A 77 2.14 9.16 16.48
CA GLY A 77 2.28 10.61 16.62
C GLY A 77 1.96 11.35 15.31
N GLU A 78 2.23 12.65 15.28
CA GLU A 78 2.12 13.42 14.04
C GLU A 78 3.24 13.00 13.07
N PRO A 79 2.96 12.89 11.76
CA PRO A 79 3.99 12.66 10.77
C PRO A 79 4.97 13.85 10.70
N GLU A 80 6.21 13.61 10.37
CA GLU A 80 7.20 14.68 10.17
C GLU A 80 6.82 15.57 8.99
N ARG A 81 6.17 14.97 7.98
CA ARG A 81 5.71 15.67 6.77
C ARG A 81 4.51 14.94 6.16
N ILE A 82 3.65 15.69 5.49
CA ILE A 82 2.56 15.15 4.66
C ILE A 82 2.81 15.59 3.23
N ASP A 83 3.12 14.64 2.38
CA ASP A 83 3.46 14.86 0.98
C ASP A 83 2.25 14.57 0.08
N PRO A 84 1.93 15.45 -0.89
CA PRO A 84 0.98 15.09 -1.92
C PRO A 84 1.61 14.06 -2.86
N LEU A 85 0.90 12.97 -3.11
CA LEU A 85 1.33 11.93 -4.04
C LEU A 85 0.74 12.17 -5.46
N PRO A 86 1.36 11.60 -6.50
CA PRO A 86 0.88 11.80 -7.88
C PRO A 86 -0.56 11.31 -8.11
N GLN A 87 -1.03 10.38 -7.30
CA GLN A 87 -2.39 9.87 -7.35
C GLN A 87 -3.35 10.89 -6.71
N LYS A 88 -4.44 11.17 -7.39
CA LYS A 88 -5.42 12.16 -6.95
C LYS A 88 -5.93 11.89 -5.53
N SER A 89 -5.83 12.90 -4.68
CA SER A 89 -6.30 12.87 -3.29
C SER A 89 -5.64 11.81 -2.42
N LEU A 90 -4.44 11.37 -2.78
CA LEU A 90 -3.59 10.50 -1.98
C LEU A 90 -2.45 11.33 -1.38
N TYR A 91 -2.20 11.13 -0.10
CA TYR A 91 -1.15 11.81 0.65
C TYR A 91 -0.26 10.80 1.35
N GLY A 92 1.05 11.00 1.29
CA GLY A 92 2.04 10.26 2.04
C GLY A 92 2.28 10.91 3.41
N TYR A 93 1.96 10.21 4.49
CA TYR A 93 2.32 10.59 5.85
C TYR A 93 3.69 10.01 6.13
N ILE A 94 4.70 10.87 6.22
CA ILE A 94 6.10 10.48 6.32
C ILE A 94 6.50 10.41 7.79
N TYR A 95 6.95 9.22 8.20
CA TYR A 95 7.60 8.96 9.49
C TYR A 95 9.04 8.57 9.17
N ASN A 96 9.92 9.55 9.25
CA ASN A 96 11.33 9.38 8.89
C ASN A 96 12.15 9.08 10.13
N GLY A 97 12.23 7.81 10.50
CA GLY A 97 13.08 7.39 11.59
C GLY A 97 14.55 7.64 11.28
N ASN A 98 15.04 8.83 11.53
CA ASN A 98 16.47 9.19 11.40
C ASN A 98 17.36 8.47 12.42
N SER A 99 16.78 7.74 13.36
CA SER A 99 17.50 6.91 14.31
C SER A 99 17.57 5.46 13.82
N GLN A 100 18.60 4.74 14.24
CA GLN A 100 18.73 3.30 13.94
C GLN A 100 17.61 2.45 14.56
N THR A 101 16.78 3.03 15.40
CA THR A 101 15.71 2.37 16.16
C THR A 101 14.32 2.64 15.60
N GLU A 102 14.14 3.70 14.83
CA GLU A 102 12.86 4.05 14.24
C GLU A 102 12.83 3.67 12.74
N PRO A 103 11.76 3.09 12.25
CA PRO A 103 11.65 2.72 10.84
C PRO A 103 11.43 3.95 9.96
N TYR A 104 11.93 3.90 8.73
CA TYR A 104 11.41 4.76 7.67
C TYR A 104 10.08 4.19 7.20
N LEU A 105 9.02 4.98 7.30
CA LEU A 105 7.67 4.56 6.95
C LEU A 105 6.96 5.67 6.18
N ILE A 106 6.40 5.34 5.02
CA ILE A 106 5.43 6.15 4.30
C ILE A 106 4.07 5.50 4.47
N VAL A 107 3.08 6.22 4.98
CA VAL A 107 1.70 5.76 5.08
C VAL A 107 0.86 6.54 4.09
N GLY A 108 0.36 5.85 3.06
CA GLY A 108 -0.55 6.45 2.07
C GLY A 108 -1.95 6.59 2.65
N VAL A 109 -2.45 7.81 2.65
CA VAL A 109 -3.75 8.18 3.22
C VAL A 109 -4.65 8.76 2.13
N LYS A 110 -5.86 8.24 2.03
CA LYS A 110 -6.93 8.75 1.16
C LYS A 110 -8.20 8.98 1.97
N GLY A 111 -8.70 10.21 1.96
CA GLY A 111 -9.74 10.61 2.91
C GLY A 111 -9.23 10.49 4.34
N GLU A 112 -9.95 9.77 5.18
CA GLU A 112 -9.63 9.59 6.59
C GLU A 112 -9.02 8.20 6.90
N LYS A 113 -8.51 7.49 5.86
CA LYS A 113 -8.07 6.10 6.00
C LYS A 113 -6.72 5.82 5.38
N VAL A 114 -5.98 4.92 6.01
CA VAL A 114 -4.78 4.30 5.48
C VAL A 114 -5.17 3.39 4.30
N VAL A 115 -4.56 3.60 3.16
CA VAL A 115 -4.78 2.82 1.93
C VAL A 115 -3.52 2.15 1.42
N SER A 116 -2.35 2.56 1.93
CA SER A 116 -1.08 1.92 1.64
C SER A 116 -0.06 2.19 2.74
N TYR A 117 1.00 1.40 2.78
CA TYR A 117 2.19 1.69 3.57
C TYR A 117 3.42 1.09 2.92
N PHE A 118 4.53 1.79 3.02
CA PHE A 118 5.84 1.38 2.53
C PHE A 118 6.88 1.53 3.63
N THR A 119 7.79 0.56 3.75
CA THR A 119 8.92 0.65 4.67
C THR A 119 10.19 0.03 4.11
N ILE A 120 11.31 0.63 4.47
CA ILE A 120 12.65 0.03 4.50
C ILE A 120 13.12 0.09 5.93
N ALA A 121 13.21 -1.04 6.61
CA ALA A 121 13.49 -1.06 8.04
C ALA A 121 14.08 -2.40 8.50
N LYS A 122 14.66 -2.39 9.69
CA LYS A 122 14.98 -3.59 10.46
C LYS A 122 13.79 -3.95 11.36
N ASN A 123 13.64 -5.25 11.65
CA ASN A 123 12.71 -5.75 12.66
C ASN A 123 11.22 -5.47 12.39
N PHE A 124 10.78 -5.52 11.14
CA PHE A 124 9.36 -5.52 10.82
C PHE A 124 8.81 -6.94 10.61
N THR A 125 7.53 -7.09 10.85
CA THR A 125 6.75 -8.28 10.51
C THR A 125 5.41 -7.86 9.92
N ALA A 126 5.00 -8.49 8.82
CA ALA A 126 3.67 -8.29 8.26
C ALA A 126 2.77 -9.48 8.54
N TYR A 127 1.50 -9.20 8.75
CA TYR A 127 0.46 -10.15 9.09
C TYR A 127 -0.78 -9.98 8.21
N ASP A 128 -1.43 -11.10 7.92
CA ASP A 128 -2.85 -11.12 7.63
C ASP A 128 -3.56 -11.11 8.99
N ALA A 129 -4.36 -10.10 9.26
CA ALA A 129 -4.89 -9.81 10.57
C ALA A 129 -6.41 -9.64 10.57
N VAL A 130 -7.03 -9.97 11.70
CA VAL A 130 -8.42 -9.63 12.00
C VAL A 130 -8.41 -8.62 13.14
N ILE A 131 -8.95 -7.45 12.87
CA ILE A 131 -9.00 -6.31 13.78
C ILE A 131 -10.45 -6.10 14.25
N SER A 132 -10.64 -5.81 15.53
CA SER A 132 -11.91 -5.35 16.07
C SER A 132 -12.23 -3.96 15.53
N ALA A 133 -13.43 -3.76 15.03
CA ALA A 133 -13.88 -2.45 14.52
C ALA A 133 -14.21 -1.45 15.64
N ASP A 134 -14.44 -1.95 16.88
CA ASP A 134 -14.87 -1.12 18.00
C ASP A 134 -13.70 -0.43 18.71
N ASP A 135 -12.56 -1.14 18.87
CA ASP A 135 -11.40 -0.70 19.67
C ASP A 135 -10.07 -0.80 18.95
N ASN A 136 -10.06 -1.24 17.68
CA ASN A 136 -8.88 -1.50 16.85
C ASN A 136 -7.94 -2.58 17.41
N GLU A 137 -8.40 -3.41 18.35
CA GLU A 137 -7.60 -4.50 18.88
C GLU A 137 -7.41 -5.61 17.84
N THR A 138 -6.21 -6.16 17.76
CA THR A 138 -5.90 -7.32 16.93
C THR A 138 -6.45 -8.58 17.56
N ILE A 139 -7.46 -9.20 16.94
CA ILE A 139 -8.12 -10.42 17.39
C ILE A 139 -7.32 -11.66 16.94
N GLN A 140 -6.82 -11.64 15.72
CA GLN A 140 -6.09 -12.75 15.11
C GLN A 140 -5.02 -12.23 14.16
N GLN A 141 -3.88 -12.93 14.14
CA GLN A 141 -2.80 -12.65 13.19
C GLN A 141 -2.24 -13.94 12.61
N THR A 142 -2.01 -13.94 11.30
CA THR A 142 -1.23 -14.95 10.61
C THR A 142 -0.03 -14.28 9.96
N LYS A 143 1.17 -14.70 10.37
CA LYS A 143 2.40 -14.09 9.84
C LYS A 143 2.51 -14.34 8.32
N LEU A 144 2.67 -13.27 7.57
CA LEU A 144 2.91 -13.28 6.13
C LEU A 144 4.40 -13.27 5.81
N ILE A 145 5.13 -12.35 6.45
CA ILE A 145 6.55 -12.13 6.19
C ILE A 145 7.21 -11.46 7.38
N GLN A 146 8.52 -11.66 7.50
CA GLN A 146 9.38 -11.00 8.47
C GLN A 146 10.61 -10.46 7.74
N GLN A 147 11.11 -9.31 8.16
CA GLN A 147 12.38 -8.76 7.68
C GLN A 147 13.49 -9.81 7.86
N GLY A 148 14.37 -9.91 6.86
CA GLY A 148 15.42 -10.94 6.81
C GLY A 148 14.94 -12.33 6.38
N ALA A 149 13.67 -12.49 5.99
CA ALA A 149 13.19 -13.73 5.38
C ALA A 149 13.96 -14.04 4.09
N SER A 150 14.37 -15.29 3.92
CA SER A 150 15.09 -15.72 2.71
C SER A 150 14.16 -15.92 1.52
N ALA A 151 14.72 -15.89 0.31
CA ALA A 151 14.02 -16.20 -0.92
C ALA A 151 13.22 -17.52 -0.82
N GLN A 152 13.85 -18.58 -0.32
CA GLN A 152 13.19 -19.88 -0.20
C GLN A 152 12.01 -19.83 0.77
N SER A 153 12.14 -19.14 1.91
CA SER A 153 11.03 -19.03 2.86
C SER A 153 9.83 -18.23 2.31
N MET A 154 10.07 -17.32 1.36
CA MET A 154 9.01 -16.61 0.66
C MET A 154 8.25 -17.54 -0.28
N ILE A 155 8.96 -18.33 -1.06
CA ILE A 155 8.36 -19.32 -1.98
C ILE A 155 7.55 -20.35 -1.20
N ASP A 156 8.13 -20.90 -0.12
CA ASP A 156 7.47 -21.89 0.74
C ASP A 156 6.19 -21.32 1.40
N ALA A 157 6.15 -20.01 1.65
CA ALA A 157 4.98 -19.29 2.16
C ALA A 157 3.97 -18.88 1.06
N GLY A 158 4.18 -19.32 -0.18
CA GLY A 158 3.29 -19.09 -1.32
C GLY A 158 3.32 -17.66 -1.84
N TRP A 159 4.49 -17.03 -1.81
CA TRP A 159 4.72 -15.76 -2.51
C TRP A 159 5.12 -16.03 -3.95
N THR A 160 4.64 -15.19 -4.85
CA THR A 160 5.04 -15.21 -6.26
C THR A 160 6.45 -14.65 -6.42
N GLU A 161 7.28 -15.36 -7.17
CA GLU A 161 8.67 -14.98 -7.39
C GLU A 161 8.83 -13.73 -8.25
N PRO A 162 9.92 -12.96 -8.06
CA PRO A 162 10.26 -11.85 -8.93
C PRO A 162 10.31 -12.24 -10.41
N GLY A 163 9.83 -11.33 -11.27
CA GLY A 163 9.80 -11.55 -12.72
C GLY A 163 8.63 -12.40 -13.23
N THR A 164 7.79 -12.93 -12.34
CA THR A 164 6.56 -13.65 -12.70
C THR A 164 5.41 -12.63 -12.89
N TYR A 165 4.51 -12.92 -13.83
CA TYR A 165 3.32 -12.11 -14.04
C TYR A 165 2.11 -12.85 -13.51
N GLU A 166 1.38 -12.24 -12.58
CA GLU A 166 0.08 -12.74 -12.13
C GLU A 166 -1.00 -11.72 -12.45
N PHE A 167 -2.17 -12.24 -12.85
CA PHE A 167 -3.38 -11.45 -13.09
C PHE A 167 -4.25 -11.53 -11.85
N ASP A 168 -4.63 -10.39 -11.33
CA ASP A 168 -5.23 -10.31 -10.02
C ASP A 168 -6.59 -9.68 -9.97
N ALA A 169 -7.42 -10.13 -9.04
CA ALA A 169 -8.85 -9.95 -8.98
C ALA A 169 -9.38 -9.13 -7.79
N LEU A 170 -8.59 -8.30 -7.12
CA LEU A 170 -9.16 -7.33 -6.16
C LEU A 170 -10.03 -6.27 -6.87
N ASP A 171 -9.78 -6.06 -8.15
CA ASP A 171 -10.67 -5.29 -9.02
C ASP A 171 -10.96 -6.14 -10.26
N SER A 172 -12.18 -6.65 -10.38
CA SER A 172 -12.64 -7.48 -11.50
C SER A 172 -12.55 -6.79 -12.87
N SER A 173 -12.15 -5.54 -12.93
CA SER A 173 -12.07 -4.79 -14.18
C SER A 173 -10.70 -4.80 -14.84
N LYS A 174 -9.61 -5.21 -14.21
CA LYS A 174 -8.26 -5.42 -14.79
C LYS A 174 -7.17 -5.52 -13.74
N SER A 175 -6.20 -6.40 -13.89
CA SER A 175 -4.86 -6.00 -13.53
C SER A 175 -3.82 -7.00 -13.93
N GLU A 176 -2.84 -6.51 -14.65
CA GLU A 176 -1.53 -7.10 -14.68
C GLU A 176 -0.75 -6.54 -13.50
N ALA A 177 -0.57 -7.28 -12.42
CA ALA A 177 0.46 -6.96 -11.46
C ALA A 177 1.80 -7.33 -12.10
N ARG A 178 2.58 -6.35 -12.51
CA ARG A 178 3.99 -6.58 -12.85
C ARG A 178 4.76 -6.64 -11.56
N VAL A 179 5.19 -7.83 -11.20
CA VAL A 179 6.22 -7.99 -10.19
C VAL A 179 7.54 -7.57 -10.83
N GLY A 180 8.17 -6.54 -10.29
CA GLY A 180 9.51 -6.14 -10.73
C GLY A 180 10.50 -7.29 -10.54
N THR A 181 11.69 -7.19 -11.16
CA THR A 181 12.73 -8.22 -11.09
C THR A 181 13.23 -8.50 -9.68
N GLU A 182 12.86 -7.67 -8.68
CA GLU A 182 13.47 -7.64 -7.35
C GLU A 182 12.45 -7.69 -6.20
N ALA A 183 11.18 -7.96 -6.50
CA ALA A 183 10.11 -8.02 -5.49
C ALA A 183 9.36 -9.33 -5.54
N TYR A 184 9.13 -9.93 -4.36
CA TYR A 184 8.15 -10.98 -4.17
C TYR A 184 6.78 -10.37 -4.03
N TYR A 185 5.76 -11.06 -4.54
CA TYR A 185 4.39 -10.59 -4.57
C TYR A 185 3.44 -11.52 -3.84
N LYS A 186 2.48 -10.95 -3.14
CA LYS A 186 1.36 -11.67 -2.53
C LYS A 186 0.10 -10.82 -2.52
N LEU A 187 -1.02 -11.48 -2.82
CA LEU A 187 -2.36 -10.91 -2.63
C LEU A 187 -2.95 -11.42 -1.32
N THR A 188 -3.59 -10.54 -0.58
CA THR A 188 -4.48 -10.85 0.54
C THR A 188 -5.91 -10.44 0.23
N ASP A 189 -6.84 -10.66 1.15
CA ASP A 189 -8.25 -10.28 0.95
C ASP A 189 -8.45 -8.77 0.70
N ASN A 190 -7.50 -7.92 1.11
CA ASN A 190 -7.65 -6.46 1.04
C ASN A 190 -6.45 -5.69 0.53
N ALA A 191 -5.33 -6.35 0.24
CA ALA A 191 -4.11 -5.66 -0.18
C ALA A 191 -3.26 -6.45 -1.16
N TYR A 192 -2.57 -5.71 -2.03
CA TYR A 192 -1.42 -6.16 -2.80
C TYR A 192 -0.17 -5.90 -1.98
N ILE A 193 0.73 -6.87 -1.91
CA ILE A 193 1.95 -6.78 -1.10
C ILE A 193 3.14 -7.09 -1.97
N TYR A 194 4.11 -6.19 -1.95
CA TYR A 194 5.44 -6.38 -2.54
C TYR A 194 6.46 -6.44 -1.42
N ALA A 195 7.33 -7.44 -1.45
CA ALA A 195 8.44 -7.59 -0.53
C ALA A 195 9.75 -7.53 -1.31
N PHE A 196 10.64 -6.63 -0.91
CA PHE A 196 11.89 -6.34 -1.62
C PHE A 196 13.05 -7.10 -1.03
N SER A 197 13.79 -7.81 -1.89
CA SER A 197 14.96 -8.58 -1.51
C SER A 197 16.25 -7.89 -1.92
N ASP A 198 17.30 -8.06 -1.11
CA ASP A 198 18.61 -7.55 -1.42
C ASP A 198 19.31 -8.46 -2.44
N TYR A 199 19.48 -7.95 -3.65
CA TYR A 199 20.16 -8.65 -4.74
C TYR A 199 21.69 -8.44 -4.75
N PHE A 200 22.16 -7.43 -4.03
CA PHE A 200 23.55 -6.98 -4.18
C PHE A 200 24.56 -7.73 -3.30
N ASP A 201 24.10 -8.45 -2.30
CA ASP A 201 24.98 -9.07 -1.32
C ASP A 201 25.36 -10.54 -1.62
N GLY A 202 25.08 -11.00 -2.84
CA GLY A 202 25.60 -12.27 -3.37
C GLY A 202 25.23 -13.55 -2.60
N GLY A 203 24.37 -13.44 -1.57
CA GLY A 203 24.14 -14.52 -0.65
C GLY A 203 22.71 -14.96 -0.51
N ASP A 204 21.92 -14.32 0.33
CA ASP A 204 20.66 -14.90 0.74
C ASP A 204 19.40 -14.17 0.27
N LYS A 205 19.53 -13.08 -0.49
CA LYS A 205 18.42 -12.30 -1.01
C LYS A 205 17.38 -12.01 0.09
N SER A 206 17.84 -11.58 1.24
CA SER A 206 16.97 -11.33 2.38
C SER A 206 16.06 -10.13 2.17
N ILE A 207 14.84 -10.21 2.71
CA ILE A 207 13.86 -9.14 2.62
C ILE A 207 14.28 -7.96 3.49
N TYR A 208 14.39 -6.77 2.89
CA TYR A 208 14.77 -5.53 3.56
C TYR A 208 13.64 -4.49 3.66
N GLY A 209 12.59 -4.64 2.86
CA GLY A 209 11.51 -3.69 2.81
C GLY A 209 10.22 -4.29 2.25
N MET A 210 9.14 -3.56 2.35
CA MET A 210 7.87 -3.96 1.78
C MET A 210 6.99 -2.76 1.44
N TYR A 211 6.08 -2.98 0.51
CA TYR A 211 5.01 -2.07 0.13
C TYR A 211 3.69 -2.83 0.08
N ALA A 212 2.70 -2.38 0.83
CA ALA A 212 1.34 -2.90 0.75
C ALA A 212 0.37 -1.78 0.40
N PHE A 213 -0.61 -2.08 -0.46
CA PHE A 213 -1.63 -1.11 -0.86
C PHE A 213 -2.96 -1.80 -1.18
N SER A 214 -4.06 -1.11 -0.88
CA SER A 214 -5.41 -1.58 -1.12
C SER A 214 -5.81 -1.48 -2.60
N GLY A 215 -6.87 -2.18 -2.98
CA GLY A 215 -7.47 -2.05 -4.31
C GLY A 215 -7.88 -0.62 -4.68
N GLU A 216 -8.07 0.27 -3.71
CA GLU A 216 -8.32 1.70 -3.98
C GLU A 216 -7.12 2.43 -4.58
N CYS A 217 -5.91 1.95 -4.30
CA CYS A 217 -4.68 2.48 -4.89
C CYS A 217 -4.43 1.93 -6.29
N THR A 218 -4.94 0.73 -6.63
CA THR A 218 -4.64 0.07 -7.92
C THR A 218 -5.15 0.84 -9.13
N LYS A 219 -6.28 1.53 -9.00
CA LYS A 219 -6.80 2.43 -10.06
C LYS A 219 -5.84 3.57 -10.40
N TYR A 220 -4.84 3.78 -9.57
CA TYR A 220 -3.88 4.88 -9.64
C TYR A 220 -2.43 4.39 -9.65
N SER A 221 -2.21 3.05 -9.70
CA SER A 221 -0.87 2.49 -9.71
C SER A 221 -0.18 2.65 -11.08
N MET A 222 1.08 2.30 -11.14
CA MET A 222 2.04 2.50 -12.25
C MET A 222 1.52 2.31 -13.69
N MET A 223 0.46 1.54 -13.91
CA MET A 223 -0.06 1.27 -15.24
C MET A 223 -0.98 2.36 -15.81
N TYR A 224 -1.53 3.23 -14.97
CA TYR A 224 -2.51 4.23 -15.40
C TYR A 224 -2.02 5.65 -15.20
N ARG A 225 -0.94 6.04 -15.90
CA ARG A 225 -0.40 7.41 -15.93
C ARG A 225 -1.47 8.48 -16.25
N THR A 226 -2.57 8.10 -16.83
CA THR A 226 -3.69 8.99 -17.18
C THR A 226 -4.35 9.66 -15.97
N TYR A 227 -4.14 9.12 -14.77
CA TYR A 227 -4.74 9.64 -13.54
C TYR A 227 -3.71 10.25 -12.56
N MET A 228 -2.46 10.35 -12.99
CA MET A 228 -1.40 10.98 -12.20
C MET A 228 -1.23 12.44 -12.60
N THR A 229 -1.03 13.28 -11.61
CA THR A 229 -0.71 14.69 -11.82
C THR A 229 0.64 14.96 -11.19
N PHE A 230 1.53 15.61 -11.92
CA PHE A 230 2.84 16.01 -11.41
C PHE A 230 2.88 17.54 -11.37
N THR A 231 2.77 18.08 -10.16
CA THR A 231 2.99 19.50 -9.84
C THR A 231 4.40 19.68 -9.30
N ASP A 232 4.89 20.91 -9.28
CA ASP A 232 6.20 21.20 -8.66
C ASP A 232 6.26 20.74 -7.21
N GLU A 233 5.18 20.87 -6.46
CA GLU A 233 5.08 20.39 -5.08
C GLU A 233 5.27 18.88 -4.99
N ILE A 234 4.57 18.12 -5.82
CA ILE A 234 4.70 16.65 -5.89
C ILE A 234 6.12 16.25 -6.30
N LEU A 235 6.71 16.95 -7.27
CA LEU A 235 8.07 16.67 -7.71
C LEU A 235 9.10 16.95 -6.59
N ARG A 236 8.93 18.04 -5.83
CA ARG A 236 9.81 18.34 -4.67
C ARG A 236 9.64 17.32 -3.55
N ALA A 237 8.41 16.89 -3.28
CA ALA A 237 8.14 15.82 -2.33
C ALA A 237 8.83 14.52 -2.76
N ALA A 238 8.70 14.11 -4.03
CA ALA A 238 9.35 12.92 -4.55
C ALA A 238 10.88 12.98 -4.48
N GLU A 239 11.51 14.13 -4.76
CA GLU A 239 12.95 14.32 -4.59
C GLU A 239 13.40 14.07 -3.14
N GLN A 240 12.63 14.57 -2.18
CA GLN A 240 12.90 14.38 -0.75
C GLN A 240 12.70 12.92 -0.33
N GLU A 241 11.62 12.29 -0.77
CA GLU A 241 11.34 10.87 -0.51
C GLU A 241 12.43 9.95 -1.07
N VAL A 242 12.91 10.20 -2.30
CA VAL A 242 14.03 9.45 -2.91
C VAL A 242 15.30 9.54 -2.06
N TYR A 243 15.64 10.74 -1.57
CA TYR A 243 16.77 10.94 -0.68
C TYR A 243 16.61 10.17 0.63
N GLU A 244 15.43 10.25 1.26
CA GLU A 244 15.14 9.60 2.54
C GLU A 244 15.14 8.08 2.40
N MET A 245 14.51 7.52 1.37
CA MET A 245 14.50 6.07 1.09
C MET A 245 15.90 5.55 0.80
N THR A 246 16.70 6.29 0.03
CA THR A 246 18.11 5.95 -0.20
C THR A 246 18.88 5.87 1.12
N ASN A 247 18.65 6.81 2.02
CA ASN A 247 19.27 6.80 3.34
C ASN A 247 18.72 5.69 4.25
N ALA A 248 17.42 5.37 4.16
CA ALA A 248 16.84 4.25 4.88
C ALA A 248 17.49 2.91 4.45
N TYR A 249 17.69 2.70 3.15
CA TYR A 249 18.40 1.53 2.64
C TYR A 249 19.88 1.52 3.06
N ARG A 250 20.57 2.66 2.98
CA ARG A 250 21.96 2.78 3.46
C ARG A 250 22.07 2.46 4.95
N ASN A 251 21.13 2.93 5.77
CA ASN A 251 21.07 2.60 7.19
C ASN A 251 20.82 1.11 7.43
N TYR A 252 19.91 0.51 6.64
CA TYR A 252 19.70 -0.94 6.66
C TYR A 252 21.00 -1.70 6.40
N MET A 253 21.76 -1.29 5.39
CA MET A 253 23.04 -1.85 5.00
C MET A 253 24.22 -1.46 5.92
N GLY A 254 23.98 -0.68 6.98
CA GLY A 254 25.03 -0.20 7.89
C GLY A 254 26.03 0.76 7.24
N LYS A 255 25.64 1.44 6.16
CA LYS A 255 26.47 2.43 5.46
C LYS A 255 26.26 3.83 6.03
N ALA A 256 27.26 4.69 5.89
CA ALA A 256 27.13 6.11 6.23
C ALA A 256 26.02 6.76 5.40
N LEU A 257 25.18 7.58 6.05
CA LEU A 257 24.09 8.26 5.37
C LEU A 257 24.63 9.36 4.46
N PHE A 258 23.94 9.60 3.36
CA PHE A 258 24.16 10.76 2.52
C PHE A 258 23.65 12.02 3.22
N LYS A 259 24.27 13.15 2.91
CA LYS A 259 23.76 14.47 3.24
C LYS A 259 23.17 15.10 2.00
N LEU A 260 21.98 15.66 2.13
CA LEU A 260 21.38 16.44 1.06
C LEU A 260 22.24 17.68 0.82
N GLU A 261 22.52 17.97 -0.43
CA GLU A 261 23.32 19.13 -0.84
C GLU A 261 22.61 19.83 -2.00
N ASP A 262 22.23 21.09 -1.78
CA ASP A 262 21.35 21.86 -2.67
C ASP A 262 21.86 21.97 -4.10
N ARG A 263 23.17 22.12 -4.31
CA ARG A 263 23.76 22.23 -5.64
C ARG A 263 23.72 20.90 -6.38
N THR A 264 23.92 19.76 -5.66
CA THR A 264 23.77 18.43 -6.22
C THR A 264 22.33 18.17 -6.63
N THR A 265 21.38 18.53 -5.78
CA THR A 265 19.95 18.48 -6.10
C THR A 265 19.62 19.34 -7.32
N THR A 266 20.20 20.54 -7.42
CA THR A 266 20.02 21.43 -8.56
C THR A 266 20.58 20.81 -9.85
N ALA A 267 21.78 20.23 -9.80
CA ALA A 267 22.36 19.56 -10.98
C ALA A 267 21.50 18.39 -11.47
N ALA A 268 21.01 17.56 -10.56
CA ALA A 268 20.14 16.42 -10.88
C ALA A 268 18.80 16.89 -11.48
N ARG A 269 18.16 17.89 -10.86
CA ARG A 269 16.89 18.44 -11.34
C ARG A 269 17.00 19.03 -12.74
N LYS A 270 18.04 19.87 -12.99
CA LYS A 270 18.31 20.44 -14.32
C LYS A 270 18.45 19.35 -15.38
N HIS A 271 19.08 18.23 -15.07
CA HIS A 271 19.21 17.12 -16.01
C HIS A 271 17.88 16.38 -16.22
N SER A 272 17.08 16.19 -15.19
CA SER A 272 15.74 15.61 -15.34
C SER A 272 14.82 16.50 -16.19
N GLU A 273 14.87 17.82 -16.01
CA GLU A 273 14.15 18.81 -16.81
C GLU A 273 14.64 18.82 -18.26
N ASP A 274 15.95 18.75 -18.47
CA ASP A 274 16.55 18.68 -19.81
C ASP A 274 16.11 17.41 -20.56
N MET A 275 16.17 16.23 -19.91
CA MET A 275 15.67 14.98 -20.49
C MET A 275 14.18 15.06 -20.84
N ALA A 276 13.35 15.64 -19.96
CA ALA A 276 11.92 15.77 -20.18
C ALA A 276 11.59 16.74 -21.31
N ASN A 277 12.22 17.91 -21.33
CA ASN A 277 11.95 18.96 -22.32
C ASN A 277 12.44 18.61 -23.73
N ASN A 278 13.53 17.85 -23.81
CA ASN A 278 14.16 17.46 -25.07
C ASN A 278 13.86 16.01 -25.48
N ASN A 279 12.99 15.31 -24.71
CA ASN A 279 12.47 13.98 -25.02
C ASN A 279 13.59 12.94 -25.25
N TYR A 280 14.55 12.87 -24.33
CA TYR A 280 15.58 11.85 -24.31
C TYR A 280 15.76 11.22 -22.91
N PHE A 281 16.42 10.07 -22.83
CA PHE A 281 16.70 9.39 -21.57
C PHE A 281 18.09 8.76 -21.63
N GLN A 282 19.09 9.42 -21.06
CA GLN A 282 20.47 8.93 -20.95
C GLN A 282 21.28 9.75 -19.97
N HIS A 283 22.38 9.18 -19.46
CA HIS A 283 23.29 9.83 -18.52
C HIS A 283 24.00 11.06 -19.09
N ASN A 284 24.32 11.07 -20.38
CA ASN A 284 24.95 12.22 -21.02
C ASN A 284 23.90 13.21 -21.52
N SER A 285 24.17 14.49 -21.41
CA SER A 285 23.39 15.54 -22.04
C SER A 285 23.52 15.48 -23.58
N LEU A 286 22.61 16.11 -24.32
CA LEU A 286 22.61 16.08 -25.79
C LEU A 286 23.87 16.71 -26.42
N ASP A 287 24.55 17.61 -25.70
CA ASP A 287 25.84 18.17 -26.10
C ASP A 287 27.03 17.22 -25.85
N GLY A 288 26.78 16.01 -25.33
CA GLY A 288 27.78 15.00 -24.98
C GLY A 288 28.43 15.19 -23.61
N SER A 289 28.04 16.20 -22.82
CA SER A 289 28.57 16.39 -21.49
C SER A 289 28.11 15.30 -20.52
N LYS A 290 29.06 14.84 -19.68
CA LYS A 290 28.80 13.79 -18.68
C LYS A 290 28.16 14.38 -17.42
N PHE A 291 27.51 13.53 -16.59
CA PHE A 291 26.94 13.94 -15.30
C PHE A 291 27.94 14.68 -14.41
N SER A 292 29.21 14.27 -14.42
CA SER A 292 30.27 14.92 -13.65
C SER A 292 30.53 16.38 -14.07
N ALA A 293 30.33 16.71 -15.35
CA ALA A 293 30.41 18.08 -15.83
C ALA A 293 29.30 18.96 -15.28
N ARG A 294 28.09 18.41 -15.10
CA ARG A 294 26.95 19.11 -14.46
C ARG A 294 27.24 19.46 -13.00
N LEU A 295 27.88 18.53 -12.25
CA LEU A 295 28.33 18.81 -10.87
C LEU A 295 29.37 19.95 -10.84
N THR A 296 30.33 19.92 -11.73
CA THR A 296 31.34 20.99 -11.85
C THR A 296 30.72 22.33 -12.22
N ALA A 297 29.73 22.35 -13.10
CA ALA A 297 29.01 23.57 -13.48
C ALA A 297 28.24 24.21 -12.30
N GLU A 298 27.76 23.41 -11.35
CA GLU A 298 27.17 23.90 -10.10
C GLU A 298 28.24 24.24 -9.02
N GLY A 299 29.52 24.25 -9.36
CA GLY A 299 30.61 24.59 -8.46
C GLY A 299 30.91 23.51 -7.40
N ILE A 300 30.56 22.24 -7.66
CA ILE A 300 30.83 21.12 -6.78
C ILE A 300 32.19 20.53 -7.10
N SER A 301 33.06 20.48 -6.09
CA SER A 301 34.31 19.69 -6.14
C SER A 301 34.01 18.28 -5.69
N TRP A 302 34.41 17.31 -6.51
CA TRP A 302 34.15 15.88 -6.25
C TRP A 302 35.42 15.05 -6.43
N SER A 303 35.55 13.98 -5.64
CA SER A 303 36.60 12.96 -5.81
C SER A 303 36.05 11.64 -6.37
N GLY A 304 34.75 11.46 -6.29
CA GLY A 304 33.98 10.35 -6.85
C GLY A 304 32.54 10.78 -6.96
N ALA A 305 31.86 10.36 -8.02
CA ALA A 305 30.45 10.69 -8.23
C ALA A 305 29.76 9.54 -8.96
N GLY A 306 28.47 9.39 -8.74
CA GLY A 306 27.58 8.45 -9.40
C GLY A 306 26.23 9.11 -9.70
N GLU A 307 25.51 8.56 -10.64
CA GLU A 307 24.19 9.03 -11.03
C GLU A 307 23.29 7.85 -11.35
N ASN A 308 22.10 7.85 -10.77
CA ASN A 308 20.99 7.02 -11.18
C ASN A 308 19.97 7.88 -11.92
N ILE A 309 19.38 7.37 -12.98
CA ILE A 309 18.26 7.98 -13.70
C ILE A 309 17.12 6.98 -13.81
N CYS A 310 15.89 7.46 -13.73
CA CYS A 310 14.69 6.65 -13.89
C CYS A 310 13.68 7.38 -14.76
N ALA A 311 13.01 6.65 -15.62
CA ALA A 311 11.89 7.15 -16.39
C ALA A 311 10.72 6.18 -16.30
N GLY A 312 9.50 6.74 -16.22
CA GLY A 312 8.30 5.92 -16.23
C GLY A 312 7.84 5.41 -14.87
N ALA A 313 8.56 5.69 -13.80
CA ALA A 313 8.07 5.43 -12.45
C ALA A 313 6.89 6.38 -12.13
N GLY A 314 5.91 5.83 -11.42
CA GLY A 314 4.72 6.60 -11.05
C GLY A 314 4.90 7.40 -9.75
N ASP A 315 5.88 7.03 -8.92
CA ASP A 315 6.18 7.65 -7.63
C ASP A 315 7.63 7.37 -7.21
N ALA A 316 8.04 7.99 -6.11
CA ALA A 316 9.39 7.85 -5.57
C ALA A 316 9.72 6.42 -5.12
N ILE A 317 8.75 5.67 -4.59
CA ILE A 317 8.94 4.28 -4.16
C ILE A 317 9.39 3.43 -5.34
N ASN A 318 8.68 3.56 -6.48
CA ASN A 318 9.00 2.80 -7.68
C ASN A 318 10.33 3.21 -8.32
N MET A 319 10.74 4.48 -8.16
CA MET A 319 12.07 4.92 -8.61
C MET A 319 13.18 4.23 -7.83
N VAL A 320 13.11 4.25 -6.49
CA VAL A 320 14.17 3.73 -5.62
C VAL A 320 14.27 2.21 -5.71
N ILE A 321 13.14 1.52 -5.84
CA ILE A 321 13.14 0.06 -5.98
C ILE A 321 13.71 -0.38 -7.34
N GLY A 322 13.54 0.45 -8.38
CA GLY A 322 14.04 0.16 -9.72
C GLY A 322 15.54 0.44 -9.93
N TRP A 323 16.23 1.00 -8.94
CA TRP A 323 17.68 1.27 -8.95
C TRP A 323 18.48 0.18 -8.23
#